data_82bdc6db4638570a76408fa7b7fd6acc
#
_entry.id   82bdc6db4638570a76408fa7b7fd6acc
#
_cell.length_a   1.000
_cell.length_b   1.000
_cell.length_c   1.000
_cell.angle_alpha   90.00
_cell.angle_beta   90.00
_cell.angle_gamma   90.00
#
_symmetry.space_group_name_H-M   'P 1'
#
loop_
_entity.id
_entity.type
_entity.pdbx_description
1 polymer ?
#
loop_
_entity_poly.entity_id
_entity_poly.type
_entity_poly.pdbx_seq_one_letter_code
_entity_poly.pdbx_strand_id
1 'polypeptide(L)'
;MQEVTVIMATLMGISLAAASGFRVFLPPFLLSLVARFNVVWFLDIDLIGTQFEFFTSTLSIVVLGIATVAEFAAFYAPWVDSALDTIATPASILAGVAMTAIVLEGSDPIIQWTIAIVAGGGVAATIQSTTVAIRGLSSTFTFGLGNSAVATGENVASVVLTLIAILIPFLSALFVLLIVALLLRMK
;
A
#
# COMPACT_ATOMS: atom_id res chain seq x y z
N MET A 1 5.75 23.96 12.88
CA MET A 1 6.36 23.06 11.87
C MET A 1 6.01 21.59 12.12
N GLN A 2 6.02 21.12 13.38
CA GLN A 2 5.67 19.71 13.69
C GLN A 2 4.28 19.28 13.21
N GLU A 3 3.24 20.09 13.37
CA GLU A 3 1.88 19.73 12.96
C GLU A 3 1.73 19.52 11.45
N VAL A 4 2.36 20.37 10.63
CA VAL A 4 2.34 20.23 9.17
C VAL A 4 3.05 18.95 8.73
N THR A 5 4.12 18.58 9.41
CA THR A 5 4.86 17.34 9.16
C THR A 5 4.00 16.11 9.46
N VAL A 6 3.29 16.08 10.59
CA VAL A 6 2.38 14.98 10.96
C VAL A 6 1.23 14.85 9.97
N ILE A 7 0.64 15.97 9.53
CA ILE A 7 -0.42 15.93 8.51
C ILE A 7 0.12 15.33 7.19
N MET A 8 1.27 15.79 6.72
CA MET A 8 1.87 15.26 5.48
C MET A 8 2.23 13.78 5.60
N ALA A 9 2.81 13.36 6.72
CA ALA A 9 3.10 11.97 7.02
C ALA A 9 1.81 11.11 7.05
N THR A 10 0.74 11.63 7.66
CA THR A 10 -0.57 10.97 7.68
C THR A 10 -1.12 10.78 6.27
N LEU A 11 -1.10 11.83 5.44
CA LEU A 11 -1.59 11.78 4.07
C LEU A 11 -0.77 10.78 3.22
N MET A 12 0.55 10.79 3.37
CA MET A 12 1.45 9.84 2.73
C MET A 12 1.15 8.41 3.19
N GLY A 13 1.01 8.20 4.50
CA GLY A 13 0.73 6.89 5.09
C GLY A 13 -0.59 6.30 4.60
N ILE A 14 -1.67 7.08 4.59
CA ILE A 14 -2.98 6.67 4.05
C ILE A 14 -2.87 6.30 2.57
N SER A 15 -2.09 7.06 1.80
CA SER A 15 -1.91 6.80 0.37
C SER A 15 -1.10 5.54 0.10
N LEU A 16 -0.03 5.30 0.87
CA LEU A 16 0.74 4.06 0.82
C LEU A 16 -0.11 2.87 1.28
N ALA A 17 -0.96 3.06 2.29
CA ALA A 17 -1.91 2.04 2.74
C ALA A 17 -2.93 1.68 1.64
N ALA A 18 -3.45 2.68 0.91
CA ALA A 18 -4.31 2.44 -0.24
C ALA A 18 -3.59 1.65 -1.35
N ALA A 19 -2.35 2.01 -1.64
CA ALA A 19 -1.52 1.28 -2.59
C ALA A 19 -1.26 -0.17 -2.14
N SER A 20 -1.06 -0.39 -0.82
CA SER A 20 -0.93 -1.72 -0.22
C SER A 20 -2.22 -2.55 -0.32
N GLY A 21 -3.38 -1.90 -0.36
CA GLY A 21 -4.66 -2.54 -0.63
C GLY A 21 -4.80 -3.09 -2.05
N PHE A 22 -4.05 -2.55 -3.03
CA PHE A 22 -3.97 -3.13 -4.37
C PHE A 22 -2.88 -4.19 -4.46
N ARG A 23 -1.69 -3.93 -3.90
CA ARG A 23 -0.52 -4.83 -3.91
C ARG A 23 0.24 -4.74 -2.59
N VAL A 24 0.35 -5.88 -1.93
CA VAL A 24 0.87 -5.96 -0.56
C VAL A 24 2.33 -5.54 -0.46
N PHE A 25 3.17 -6.04 -1.38
CA PHE A 25 4.62 -5.93 -1.24
C PHE A 25 5.24 -4.73 -1.97
N LEU A 26 4.58 -4.16 -2.97
CA LEU A 26 5.13 -3.06 -3.75
C LEU A 26 5.37 -1.78 -2.93
N PRO A 27 4.40 -1.26 -2.14
CA PRO A 27 4.63 -0.05 -1.35
C PRO A 27 5.74 -0.22 -0.30
N PRO A 28 5.78 -1.31 0.49
CA PRO A 28 6.91 -1.59 1.38
C PRO A 28 8.25 -1.67 0.66
N PHE A 29 8.30 -2.29 -0.51
CA PHE A 29 9.52 -2.39 -1.32
C PHE A 29 10.03 -1.01 -1.75
N LEU A 30 9.17 -0.18 -2.34
CA LEU A 30 9.57 1.16 -2.79
C LEU A 30 9.93 2.07 -1.62
N LEU A 31 9.21 2.00 -0.51
CA LEU A 31 9.53 2.77 0.68
C LEU A 31 10.89 2.34 1.28
N SER A 32 11.19 1.04 1.29
CA SER A 32 12.49 0.51 1.71
C SER A 32 13.64 1.05 0.87
N LEU A 33 13.46 1.17 -0.44
CA LEU A 33 14.46 1.77 -1.33
C LEU A 33 14.64 3.27 -1.03
N VAL A 34 13.55 3.99 -0.85
CA VAL A 34 13.61 5.43 -0.53
C VAL A 34 14.33 5.66 0.80
N ALA A 35 13.96 4.92 1.85
CA ALA A 35 14.57 5.05 3.17
C ALA A 35 16.05 4.63 3.17
N ARG A 36 16.42 3.58 2.40
CA ARG A 36 17.81 3.10 2.34
C ARG A 36 18.76 4.02 1.59
N PHE A 37 18.30 4.54 0.44
CA PHE A 37 19.16 5.29 -0.48
C PHE A 37 18.93 6.80 -0.42
N ASN A 38 18.00 7.26 0.41
CA ASN A 38 17.62 8.68 0.55
C ASN A 38 17.37 9.35 -0.82
N VAL A 39 16.68 8.62 -1.70
CA VAL A 39 16.48 9.02 -3.12
C VAL A 39 15.64 10.29 -3.23
N VAL A 40 14.83 10.57 -2.22
CA VAL A 40 13.92 11.72 -2.20
C VAL A 40 14.41 12.70 -1.13
N TRP A 41 15.23 13.64 -1.51
CA TRP A 41 15.96 14.58 -0.65
C TRP A 41 15.09 15.45 0.28
N PHE A 42 13.80 15.60 -0.01
CA PHE A 42 12.86 16.34 0.84
C PHE A 42 12.06 15.44 1.79
N LEU A 43 12.21 14.11 1.67
CA LEU A 43 11.63 13.12 2.55
C LEU A 43 12.74 12.57 3.45
N ASP A 44 12.82 13.12 4.65
CA ASP A 44 13.74 12.63 5.67
C ASP A 44 13.10 11.44 6.41
N ILE A 45 13.10 10.27 5.76
CA ILE A 45 12.63 9.02 6.35
C ILE A 45 13.86 8.29 6.88
N ASP A 46 14.34 8.73 8.04
CA ASP A 46 15.42 8.04 8.75
C ASP A 46 14.82 6.99 9.68
N LEU A 47 15.05 5.73 9.36
CA LEU A 47 14.60 4.59 10.15
C LEU A 47 15.72 3.98 11.00
N ILE A 48 16.94 4.54 10.96
CA ILE A 48 18.08 4.03 11.72
C ILE A 48 17.83 4.24 13.23
N GLY A 49 17.99 3.18 14.00
CA GLY A 49 17.73 3.20 15.44
C GLY A 49 16.24 3.13 15.83
N THR A 50 15.32 3.03 14.87
CA THR A 50 13.90 2.84 15.13
C THR A 50 13.50 1.36 15.06
N GLN A 51 12.28 1.05 15.50
CA GLN A 51 11.71 -0.30 15.38
C GLN A 51 11.56 -0.77 13.93
N PHE A 52 11.63 0.14 12.96
CA PHE A 52 11.48 -0.13 11.52
C PHE A 52 12.82 -0.18 10.78
N GLU A 53 13.94 -0.12 11.46
CA GLU A 53 15.28 -0.14 10.85
C GLU A 53 15.49 -1.34 9.91
N PHE A 54 14.87 -2.48 10.22
CA PHE A 54 14.97 -3.68 9.39
C PHE A 54 14.51 -3.46 7.94
N PHE A 55 13.59 -2.50 7.68
CA PHE A 55 13.16 -2.17 6.31
C PHE A 55 14.29 -1.61 5.46
N THR A 56 15.32 -0.99 6.07
CA THR A 56 16.48 -0.45 5.35
C THR A 56 17.56 -1.50 5.07
N SER A 57 17.39 -2.73 5.57
CA SER A 57 18.38 -3.80 5.38
C SER A 57 18.38 -4.32 3.94
N THR A 58 19.54 -4.72 3.45
CA THR A 58 19.67 -5.35 2.12
C THR A 58 18.80 -6.60 1.99
N LEU A 59 18.68 -7.37 3.08
CA LEU A 59 17.84 -8.58 3.10
C LEU A 59 16.38 -8.22 2.88
N SER A 60 15.85 -7.23 3.60
CA SER A 60 14.46 -6.79 3.45
C SER A 60 14.17 -6.29 2.03
N ILE A 61 15.06 -5.49 1.45
CA ILE A 61 14.91 -4.98 0.08
C ILE A 61 14.85 -6.14 -0.92
N VAL A 62 15.77 -7.10 -0.81
CA VAL A 62 15.79 -8.27 -1.71
C VAL A 62 14.53 -9.12 -1.53
N VAL A 63 14.14 -9.42 -0.30
CA VAL A 63 12.94 -10.22 -0.02
C VAL A 63 11.67 -9.52 -0.51
N LEU A 64 11.50 -8.22 -0.22
CA LEU A 64 10.35 -7.44 -0.67
C LEU A 64 10.32 -7.30 -2.20
N GLY A 65 11.49 -7.14 -2.84
CA GLY A 65 11.59 -7.08 -4.30
C GLY A 65 11.18 -8.40 -4.95
N ILE A 66 11.67 -9.54 -4.45
CA ILE A 66 11.27 -10.87 -4.93
C ILE A 66 9.77 -11.08 -4.69
N ALA A 67 9.27 -10.75 -3.50
CA ALA A 67 7.85 -10.87 -3.17
C ALA A 67 6.96 -10.01 -4.09
N THR A 68 7.38 -8.78 -4.41
CA THR A 68 6.68 -7.91 -5.37
C THR A 68 6.60 -8.53 -6.76
N VAL A 69 7.72 -9.05 -7.28
CA VAL A 69 7.74 -9.72 -8.60
C VAL A 69 6.86 -10.98 -8.58
N ALA A 70 6.97 -11.77 -7.52
CA ALA A 70 6.16 -12.98 -7.36
C ALA A 70 4.66 -12.64 -7.27
N GLU A 71 4.29 -11.61 -6.48
CA GLU A 71 2.92 -11.13 -6.37
C GLU A 71 2.37 -10.69 -7.73
N PHE A 72 3.13 -9.88 -8.48
CA PHE A 72 2.71 -9.43 -9.81
C PHE A 72 2.48 -10.60 -10.76
N ALA A 73 3.42 -11.56 -10.81
CA ALA A 73 3.32 -12.72 -11.67
C ALA A 73 2.16 -13.66 -11.30
N ALA A 74 1.95 -13.86 -10.00
CA ALA A 74 0.97 -14.82 -9.49
C ALA A 74 -0.46 -14.42 -9.81
N PHE A 75 -0.79 -13.13 -9.85
CA PHE A 75 -2.13 -12.65 -10.20
C PHE A 75 -2.49 -12.80 -11.70
N TYR A 76 -1.54 -13.17 -12.55
CA TYR A 76 -1.83 -13.57 -13.95
C TYR A 76 -2.16 -15.04 -14.11
N ALA A 77 -2.04 -15.85 -13.04
CA ALA A 77 -2.37 -17.27 -13.04
C ALA A 77 -3.76 -17.48 -12.40
N PRO A 78 -4.82 -17.82 -13.18
CA PRO A 78 -6.22 -17.82 -12.71
C PRO A 78 -6.50 -18.71 -11.49
N TRP A 79 -5.71 -19.77 -11.31
CA TRP A 79 -5.86 -20.71 -10.19
C TRP A 79 -5.21 -20.19 -8.91
N VAL A 80 -4.18 -19.37 -9.07
CA VAL A 80 -3.40 -18.79 -7.97
C VAL A 80 -4.07 -17.53 -7.44
N ASP A 81 -4.73 -16.78 -8.31
CA ASP A 81 -5.41 -15.52 -8.03
C ASP A 81 -6.37 -15.63 -6.81
N SER A 82 -7.32 -16.58 -6.86
CA SER A 82 -8.30 -16.74 -5.78
C SER A 82 -7.68 -17.24 -4.46
N ALA A 83 -6.63 -18.06 -4.52
CA ALA A 83 -5.93 -18.53 -3.33
C ALA A 83 -5.12 -17.38 -2.69
N LEU A 84 -4.50 -16.55 -3.53
CA LEU A 84 -3.75 -15.38 -3.08
C LEU A 84 -4.65 -14.33 -2.40
N ASP A 85 -5.86 -14.10 -2.89
CA ASP A 85 -6.78 -13.14 -2.29
C ASP A 85 -7.08 -13.46 -0.82
N THR A 86 -7.11 -14.75 -0.46
CA THR A 86 -7.32 -15.18 0.93
C THR A 86 -6.17 -14.75 1.84
N ILE A 87 -4.93 -14.83 1.35
CA ILE A 87 -3.73 -14.46 2.09
C ILE A 87 -3.47 -12.95 1.97
N ALA A 88 -3.70 -12.38 0.79
CA ALA A 88 -3.47 -10.98 0.51
C ALA A 88 -4.38 -10.07 1.35
N THR A 89 -5.60 -10.49 1.67
CA THR A 89 -6.53 -9.67 2.46
C THR A 89 -5.97 -9.31 3.84
N PRO A 90 -5.60 -10.24 4.73
CA PRO A 90 -4.99 -9.88 5.99
C PRO A 90 -3.61 -9.21 5.82
N ALA A 91 -2.83 -9.66 4.83
CA ALA A 91 -1.50 -9.12 4.58
C ALA A 91 -1.54 -7.66 4.12
N SER A 92 -2.49 -7.26 3.28
CA SER A 92 -2.66 -5.88 2.83
C SER A 92 -3.02 -4.94 3.98
N ILE A 93 -3.87 -5.40 4.91
CA ILE A 93 -4.21 -4.63 6.11
C ILE A 93 -2.97 -4.39 6.96
N LEU A 94 -2.20 -5.44 7.22
CA LEU A 94 -0.95 -5.33 7.97
C LEU A 94 0.08 -4.43 7.26
N ALA A 95 0.20 -4.55 5.95
CA ALA A 95 1.06 -3.67 5.15
C ALA A 95 0.60 -2.21 5.23
N GLY A 96 -0.70 -1.94 5.13
CA GLY A 96 -1.26 -0.59 5.27
C GLY A 96 -1.02 0.02 6.64
N VAL A 97 -1.17 -0.78 7.72
CA VAL A 97 -0.80 -0.37 9.07
C VAL A 97 0.69 -0.06 9.16
N ALA A 98 1.54 -0.96 8.69
CA ALA A 98 2.99 -0.80 8.73
C ALA A 98 3.44 0.45 7.95
N MET A 99 2.96 0.65 6.73
CA MET A 99 3.30 1.82 5.90
C MET A 99 2.93 3.13 6.59
N THR A 100 1.75 3.18 7.21
CA THR A 100 1.30 4.38 7.93
C THR A 100 2.12 4.60 9.22
N ALA A 101 2.44 3.53 9.95
CA ALA A 101 3.25 3.63 11.16
C ALA A 101 4.69 4.08 10.86
N ILE A 102 5.29 3.58 9.78
CA ILE A 102 6.67 3.96 9.36
C ILE A 102 6.77 5.45 9.06
N VAL A 103 5.84 6.00 8.27
CA VAL A 103 5.92 7.42 7.90
C VAL A 103 5.52 8.37 9.03
N LEU A 104 4.87 7.85 10.07
CA LEU A 104 4.56 8.58 11.30
C LEU A 104 5.60 8.35 12.40
N GLU A 105 6.73 7.70 12.08
CA GLU A 105 7.81 7.51 13.05
C GLU A 105 8.29 8.87 13.60
N GLY A 106 8.58 8.91 14.90
CA GLY A 106 8.91 10.16 15.60
C GLY A 106 7.71 10.98 16.08
N SER A 107 6.46 10.57 15.75
CA SER A 107 5.26 11.11 16.35
C SER A 107 4.97 10.48 17.73
N ASP A 108 4.03 11.05 18.48
CA ASP A 108 3.54 10.39 19.70
C ASP A 108 3.08 8.96 19.40
N PRO A 109 3.53 7.95 20.15
CA PRO A 109 3.21 6.54 19.85
C PRO A 109 1.71 6.23 19.81
N ILE A 110 0.90 6.91 20.63
CA ILE A 110 -0.55 6.70 20.64
C ILE A 110 -1.16 7.23 19.32
N ILE A 111 -0.71 8.40 18.88
CA ILE A 111 -1.14 9.02 17.62
C ILE A 111 -0.69 8.15 16.45
N GLN A 112 0.59 7.77 16.41
CA GLN A 112 1.18 6.92 15.37
C GLN A 112 0.38 5.64 15.16
N TRP A 113 0.22 4.84 16.21
CA TRP A 113 -0.46 3.54 16.10
C TRP A 113 -1.98 3.66 15.92
N THR A 114 -2.62 4.69 16.50
CA THR A 114 -4.04 4.93 16.27
C THR A 114 -4.33 5.25 14.81
N ILE A 115 -3.58 6.18 14.23
CA ILE A 115 -3.74 6.53 12.81
C ILE A 115 -3.37 5.33 11.92
N ALA A 116 -2.28 4.64 12.24
CA ALA A 116 -1.84 3.49 11.45
C ALA A 116 -2.90 2.38 11.40
N ILE A 117 -3.48 2.01 12.54
CA ILE A 117 -4.47 0.93 12.61
C ILE A 117 -5.80 1.37 11.99
N VAL A 118 -6.31 2.53 12.39
CA VAL A 118 -7.66 2.97 11.99
C VAL A 118 -7.67 3.45 10.55
N ALA A 119 -6.80 4.39 10.20
CA ALA A 119 -6.78 4.95 8.85
C ALA A 119 -6.00 4.06 7.88
N GLY A 120 -4.77 3.68 8.21
CA GLY A 120 -3.95 2.82 7.34
C GLY A 120 -4.58 1.46 7.11
N GLY A 121 -4.88 0.73 8.18
CA GLY A 121 -5.53 -0.59 8.10
C GLY A 121 -6.92 -0.51 7.46
N GLY A 122 -7.73 0.48 7.84
CA GLY A 122 -9.09 0.67 7.31
C GLY A 122 -9.12 0.96 5.81
N VAL A 123 -8.23 1.83 5.32
CA VAL A 123 -8.13 2.14 3.88
C VAL A 123 -7.63 0.93 3.09
N ALA A 124 -6.58 0.25 3.55
CA ALA A 124 -6.08 -0.95 2.90
C ALA A 124 -7.16 -2.04 2.83
N ALA A 125 -7.90 -2.27 3.92
CA ALA A 125 -9.01 -3.22 3.95
C ALA A 125 -10.11 -2.87 2.96
N THR A 126 -10.47 -1.59 2.84
CA THR A 126 -11.51 -1.11 1.91
C THR A 126 -11.10 -1.34 0.46
N ILE A 127 -9.88 -0.96 0.10
CA ILE A 127 -9.35 -1.17 -1.26
C ILE A 127 -9.26 -2.67 -1.57
N GLN A 128 -8.65 -3.48 -0.70
CA GLN A 128 -8.50 -4.91 -0.92
C GLN A 128 -9.86 -5.62 -1.05
N SER A 129 -10.81 -5.33 -0.16
CA SER A 129 -12.14 -5.93 -0.25
C SER A 129 -12.85 -5.59 -1.55
N THR A 130 -12.61 -4.39 -2.08
CA THR A 130 -13.17 -3.96 -3.36
C THR A 130 -12.52 -4.69 -4.53
N THR A 131 -11.20 -4.84 -4.53
CA THR A 131 -10.50 -5.58 -5.61
C THR A 131 -10.90 -7.04 -5.63
N VAL A 132 -11.02 -7.69 -4.47
CA VAL A 132 -11.54 -9.07 -4.35
C VAL A 132 -12.96 -9.17 -4.92
N ALA A 133 -13.84 -8.22 -4.61
CA ALA A 133 -15.21 -8.20 -5.15
C ALA A 133 -15.21 -8.02 -6.68
N ILE A 134 -14.39 -7.12 -7.22
CA ILE A 134 -14.27 -6.90 -8.68
C ILE A 134 -13.76 -8.17 -9.38
N ARG A 135 -12.76 -8.86 -8.81
CA ARG A 135 -12.27 -10.14 -9.35
C ARG A 135 -13.32 -11.23 -9.28
N GLY A 136 -14.08 -11.31 -8.19
CA GLY A 136 -15.20 -12.24 -8.06
C GLY A 136 -16.26 -12.03 -9.15
N LEU A 137 -16.65 -10.78 -9.41
CA LEU A 137 -17.54 -10.42 -10.50
C LEU A 137 -16.94 -10.77 -11.86
N SER A 138 -15.67 -10.38 -12.09
CA SER A 138 -14.96 -10.72 -13.33
C SER A 138 -14.93 -12.23 -13.57
N SER A 139 -14.62 -13.02 -12.55
CA SER A 139 -14.62 -14.48 -12.65
C SER A 139 -16.00 -15.04 -13.02
N THR A 140 -17.08 -14.48 -12.47
CA THR A 140 -18.44 -14.90 -12.75
C THR A 140 -18.86 -14.61 -14.20
N PHE A 141 -18.51 -13.42 -14.72
CA PHE A 141 -18.93 -13.00 -16.06
C PHE A 141 -17.98 -13.43 -17.18
N THR A 142 -16.69 -13.64 -16.88
CA THR A 142 -15.67 -13.92 -17.90
C THR A 142 -14.97 -15.27 -17.71
N PHE A 143 -15.44 -16.09 -16.77
CA PHE A 143 -14.78 -17.35 -16.40
C PHE A 143 -13.30 -17.13 -15.98
N GLY A 144 -13.00 -15.96 -15.39
CA GLY A 144 -11.66 -15.60 -14.95
C GLY A 144 -10.76 -14.96 -16.02
N LEU A 145 -11.15 -14.94 -17.28
CA LEU A 145 -10.34 -14.32 -18.35
C LEU A 145 -10.14 -12.81 -18.15
N GLY A 146 -11.10 -12.13 -17.53
CA GLY A 146 -11.03 -10.71 -17.22
C GLY A 146 -10.09 -10.38 -16.05
N ASN A 147 -9.75 -11.36 -15.21
CA ASN A 147 -8.92 -11.13 -14.02
C ASN A 147 -7.53 -10.60 -14.36
N SER A 148 -6.96 -11.00 -15.50
CA SER A 148 -5.67 -10.44 -15.96
C SER A 148 -5.73 -8.94 -16.23
N ALA A 149 -6.85 -8.45 -16.77
CA ALA A 149 -7.05 -7.00 -16.98
C ALA A 149 -7.21 -6.27 -15.63
N VAL A 150 -7.99 -6.85 -14.71
CA VAL A 150 -8.13 -6.32 -13.35
C VAL A 150 -6.76 -6.27 -12.65
N ALA A 151 -5.99 -7.37 -12.67
CA ALA A 151 -4.66 -7.46 -12.10
C ALA A 151 -3.70 -6.40 -12.68
N THR A 152 -3.76 -6.16 -14.00
CA THR A 152 -2.97 -5.11 -14.63
C THR A 152 -3.36 -3.72 -14.12
N GLY A 153 -4.66 -3.45 -14.01
CA GLY A 153 -5.17 -2.20 -13.44
C GLY A 153 -4.71 -1.97 -12.00
N GLU A 154 -4.76 -3.01 -11.17
CA GLU A 154 -4.28 -2.96 -9.77
C GLU A 154 -2.77 -2.75 -9.68
N ASN A 155 -1.98 -3.42 -10.53
CA ASN A 155 -0.54 -3.23 -10.60
C ASN A 155 -0.22 -1.75 -10.92
N VAL A 156 -0.86 -1.19 -11.95
CA VAL A 156 -0.69 0.21 -12.34
C VAL A 156 -1.14 1.15 -11.22
N ALA A 157 -2.30 0.89 -10.61
CA ALA A 157 -2.82 1.71 -9.52
C ALA A 157 -1.87 1.71 -8.31
N SER A 158 -1.36 0.55 -7.90
CA SER A 158 -0.42 0.44 -6.78
C SER A 158 0.89 1.18 -7.07
N VAL A 159 1.47 1.01 -8.28
CA VAL A 159 2.71 1.72 -8.68
C VAL A 159 2.47 3.22 -8.66
N VAL A 160 1.43 3.70 -9.34
CA VAL A 160 1.14 5.13 -9.47
C VAL A 160 0.86 5.75 -8.10
N LEU A 161 0.01 5.13 -7.29
CA LEU A 161 -0.31 5.63 -5.95
C LEU A 161 0.93 5.66 -5.05
N THR A 162 1.76 4.61 -5.09
CA THR A 162 2.99 4.58 -4.27
C THR A 162 3.94 5.70 -4.68
N LEU A 163 4.18 5.89 -5.98
CA LEU A 163 5.05 6.95 -6.47
C LEU A 163 4.50 8.34 -6.14
N ILE A 164 3.20 8.57 -6.34
CA ILE A 164 2.57 9.86 -6.01
C ILE A 164 2.55 10.08 -4.50
N ALA A 165 2.33 9.03 -3.68
CA ALA A 165 2.37 9.13 -2.22
C ALA A 165 3.75 9.59 -1.74
N ILE A 166 4.82 9.06 -2.32
CA ILE A 166 6.19 9.42 -1.99
C ILE A 166 6.55 10.81 -2.51
N LEU A 167 6.17 11.14 -3.75
CA LEU A 167 6.59 12.38 -4.40
C LEU A 167 5.69 13.58 -4.08
N ILE A 168 4.39 13.39 -3.96
CA ILE A 168 3.39 14.45 -3.79
C ILE A 168 2.27 13.96 -2.85
N PRO A 169 2.54 13.85 -1.52
CA PRO A 169 1.59 13.25 -0.57
C PRO A 169 0.19 13.87 -0.57
N PHE A 170 0.12 15.17 -0.79
CA PHE A 170 -1.17 15.89 -0.82
C PHE A 170 -2.04 15.46 -2.01
N LEU A 171 -1.44 15.32 -3.18
CA LEU A 171 -2.14 14.88 -4.39
C LEU A 171 -2.60 13.42 -4.28
N SER A 172 -1.76 12.55 -3.71
CA SER A 172 -2.11 11.15 -3.52
C SER A 172 -3.29 10.97 -2.55
N ALA A 173 -3.32 11.73 -1.47
CA ALA A 173 -4.44 11.70 -0.53
C ALA A 173 -5.77 12.12 -1.18
N LEU A 174 -5.74 13.15 -2.03
CA LEU A 174 -6.91 13.56 -2.81
C LEU A 174 -7.41 12.44 -3.74
N PHE A 175 -6.49 11.74 -4.42
CA PHE A 175 -6.82 10.58 -5.25
C PHE A 175 -7.44 9.44 -4.43
N VAL A 176 -6.87 9.12 -3.27
CA VAL A 176 -7.40 8.08 -2.38
C VAL A 176 -8.82 8.44 -1.92
N LEU A 177 -9.04 9.67 -1.49
CA LEU A 177 -10.37 10.13 -1.08
C LEU A 177 -11.38 10.01 -2.23
N LEU A 178 -10.98 10.36 -3.45
CA LEU A 178 -11.83 10.21 -4.63
C LEU A 178 -12.16 8.74 -4.91
N ILE A 179 -11.15 7.85 -4.87
CA ILE A 179 -11.36 6.41 -5.08
C ILE A 179 -12.32 5.87 -4.03
N VAL A 180 -12.07 6.13 -2.75
CA VAL A 180 -12.94 5.65 -1.65
C VAL A 180 -14.36 6.19 -1.80
N ALA A 181 -14.52 7.48 -2.12
CA ALA A 181 -15.84 8.07 -2.33
C ALA A 181 -16.60 7.43 -3.50
N LEU A 182 -15.91 7.13 -4.60
CA LEU A 182 -16.50 6.41 -5.74
C LEU A 182 -16.92 5.00 -5.35
N LEU A 183 -16.08 4.27 -4.63
CA LEU A 183 -16.38 2.92 -4.17
C LEU A 183 -17.58 2.88 -3.21
N LEU A 184 -17.70 3.86 -2.32
CA LEU A 184 -18.84 3.96 -1.42
C LEU A 184 -20.16 4.31 -2.13
N ARG A 185 -20.09 5.00 -3.28
CA ARG A 185 -21.28 5.31 -4.11
C ARG A 185 -21.76 4.13 -4.96
N MET A 186 -20.90 3.13 -5.20
CA MET A 186 -21.25 1.95 -5.99
C MET A 186 -21.97 0.87 -5.19
N LYS A 187 -22.14 1.04 -3.88
CA LYS A 187 -22.96 0.21 -3.00
C LYS A 187 -24.40 0.71 -2.94
#